data_867484ee493e3e724c2153b634dad3e0
#
_entry.id   867484ee493e3e724c2153b634dad3e0
#
_cell.length_a   1.000
_cell.length_b   1.000
_cell.length_c   1.000
_cell.angle_alpha   90.00
_cell.angle_beta   90.00
_cell.angle_gamma   90.00
#
_symmetry.space_group_name_H-M   'P 1'
#
loop_
_entity.id
_entity.type
_entity.pdbx_description
1 polymer ?
#
loop_
_entity_poly.entity_id
_entity_poly.type
_entity_poly.pdbx_seq_one_letter_code
_entity_poly.pdbx_strand_id
1 'polypeptide(L)'
;MATVSRESIGKLTDKLTVTLSKNDYMPAFEQSLKKYAKTANIPGFRKGMVPAGMIKKMHGAGVFTEEVLRTVEKELNKYMQEEKLDIFAQPLPLETDARQLDMNNPADYAFAFEIGLKPAIDIDVKNITVTRHKVDVTDAMIDEEIERLKTRHGKMTDPEEVTTEDNVLNVTFAESDAEGNEIEGGINKGNSLLVKYFSESFRPQLIGKKKDDTLVLQLNTAFDEKEREWIISDLGVAVNEEGALDNHFKMAITKVGLVEKPEMNEEFFSQAFPGRNIVNEEDFRKAVKETIQSNWDGQTRNQLHDQIYHQLIDHTQIEFPEDFLKRWIQQGQEQPKTAEEAEKEYPSFSNSLKWNLITTQLTQQNQIDVDPSEIKEFAKHQIMGYMGAQSLEAAPWLDSYADSMLKDKKFIENTYYQLQTAKLFNALEQQVNVIEDVVTPDELTAMQHHHSH
;
A
#
# COMPACT_ATOMS: atom_id res chain seq x y z
N MET A 1 39.33 -4.29 -32.86
CA MET A 1 37.88 -4.45 -32.61
C MET A 1 37.72 -4.85 -31.16
N ALA A 2 36.79 -4.19 -30.49
CA ALA A 2 36.46 -4.56 -29.13
C ALA A 2 35.98 -6.01 -29.05
N THR A 3 36.36 -6.72 -28.01
CA THR A 3 35.95 -8.11 -27.75
C THR A 3 35.37 -8.19 -26.34
N VAL A 4 34.34 -9.02 -26.19
CA VAL A 4 33.79 -9.34 -24.88
C VAL A 4 33.93 -10.83 -24.65
N SER A 5 34.56 -11.22 -23.54
CA SER A 5 34.65 -12.59 -23.09
C SER A 5 33.76 -12.83 -21.88
N ARG A 6 33.19 -14.03 -21.76
CA ARG A 6 32.32 -14.46 -20.69
C ARG A 6 32.92 -15.64 -19.95
N GLU A 7 32.96 -15.59 -18.65
CA GLU A 7 33.47 -16.64 -17.75
C GLU A 7 32.46 -16.84 -16.61
N SER A 8 32.05 -18.09 -16.37
CA SER A 8 31.22 -18.40 -15.21
C SER A 8 32.08 -18.43 -13.94
N ILE A 9 31.76 -17.59 -12.97
CA ILE A 9 32.53 -17.45 -11.75
C ILE A 9 31.77 -17.94 -10.51
N GLY A 10 30.47 -18.26 -10.67
CA GLY A 10 29.63 -18.76 -9.60
C GLY A 10 28.28 -19.24 -10.13
N LYS A 11 27.43 -19.67 -9.22
CA LYS A 11 26.09 -20.09 -9.56
C LYS A 11 25.28 -18.85 -10.01
N LEU A 12 24.79 -18.88 -11.25
CA LEU A 12 24.08 -17.75 -11.88
C LEU A 12 24.89 -16.43 -11.85
N THR A 13 26.20 -16.51 -11.77
CA THR A 13 27.09 -15.37 -11.71
C THR A 13 28.18 -15.51 -12.75
N ASP A 14 28.23 -14.55 -13.65
CA ASP A 14 29.24 -14.55 -14.71
C ASP A 14 30.06 -13.26 -14.68
N LYS A 15 31.29 -13.38 -15.14
CA LYS A 15 32.20 -12.27 -15.36
C LYS A 15 32.26 -11.96 -16.85
N LEU A 16 31.97 -10.72 -17.21
CA LEU A 16 32.14 -10.21 -18.55
C LEU A 16 33.40 -9.33 -18.60
N THR A 17 34.32 -9.64 -19.50
CA THR A 17 35.52 -8.80 -19.66
C THR A 17 35.47 -8.16 -21.05
N VAL A 18 35.35 -6.85 -21.07
CA VAL A 18 35.37 -6.02 -22.27
C VAL A 18 36.80 -5.58 -22.52
N THR A 19 37.38 -6.03 -23.63
CA THR A 19 38.73 -5.62 -24.06
C THR A 19 38.60 -4.66 -25.23
N LEU A 20 39.11 -3.44 -25.05
CA LEU A 20 39.15 -2.39 -26.04
C LEU A 20 40.55 -2.22 -26.58
N SER A 21 40.74 -2.23 -27.88
CA SER A 21 41.95 -1.75 -28.51
C SER A 21 41.91 -0.21 -28.65
N LYS A 22 43.07 0.40 -28.75
CA LYS A 22 43.20 1.83 -29.00
C LYS A 22 42.30 2.34 -30.15
N ASN A 23 42.11 1.56 -31.20
CA ASN A 23 41.31 1.95 -32.35
C ASN A 23 39.81 1.99 -32.09
N ASP A 24 39.34 1.39 -31.01
CA ASP A 24 37.90 1.29 -30.70
C ASP A 24 37.36 2.59 -30.04
N TYR A 25 38.20 3.32 -29.28
CA TYR A 25 37.78 4.50 -28.54
C TYR A 25 38.41 5.83 -29.01
N MET A 26 39.62 5.77 -29.65
CA MET A 26 40.33 6.99 -30.09
C MET A 26 39.53 7.84 -31.08
N PRO A 27 38.83 7.28 -32.08
CA PRO A 27 38.01 8.10 -33.00
C PRO A 27 36.89 8.87 -32.26
N ALA A 28 36.24 8.23 -31.25
CA ALA A 28 35.21 8.86 -30.44
C ALA A 28 35.80 9.99 -29.57
N PHE A 29 36.94 9.75 -28.96
CA PHE A 29 37.68 10.76 -28.19
C PHE A 29 38.04 11.97 -29.02
N GLU A 30 38.61 11.81 -30.22
CA GLU A 30 38.93 12.92 -31.11
C GLU A 30 37.69 13.70 -31.56
N GLN A 31 36.60 13.00 -31.84
CA GLN A 31 35.33 13.63 -32.19
C GLN A 31 34.77 14.46 -31.04
N SER A 32 34.80 13.93 -29.83
CA SER A 32 34.32 14.62 -28.63
C SER A 32 35.17 15.83 -28.27
N LEU A 33 36.48 15.75 -28.40
CA LEU A 33 37.36 16.92 -28.29
C LEU A 33 37.01 18.02 -29.30
N LYS A 34 36.71 17.65 -30.57
CA LYS A 34 36.29 18.60 -31.60
C LYS A 34 34.94 19.24 -31.28
N LYS A 35 33.98 18.48 -30.74
CA LYS A 35 32.69 19.00 -30.27
C LYS A 35 32.89 19.97 -29.11
N TYR A 36 33.72 19.57 -28.13
CA TYR A 36 34.00 20.38 -26.95
C TYR A 36 34.67 21.69 -27.32
N ALA A 37 35.62 21.70 -28.28
CA ALA A 37 36.28 22.91 -28.78
C ALA A 37 35.30 23.93 -29.37
N LYS A 38 34.19 23.46 -30.01
CA LYS A 38 33.16 24.33 -30.59
C LYS A 38 32.24 24.97 -29.55
N THR A 39 32.04 24.30 -28.41
CA THR A 39 31.11 24.72 -27.36
C THR A 39 31.79 25.40 -26.18
N ALA A 40 33.07 25.13 -25.96
CA ALA A 40 33.82 25.65 -24.82
C ALA A 40 33.84 27.17 -24.78
N ASN A 41 33.57 27.71 -23.60
CA ASN A 41 33.69 29.16 -23.28
C ASN A 41 34.89 29.36 -22.35
N ILE A 42 36.02 29.74 -22.92
CA ILE A 42 37.28 29.94 -22.17
C ILE A 42 37.61 31.42 -22.18
N PRO A 43 37.88 32.04 -21.00
CA PRO A 43 38.27 33.43 -20.92
C PRO A 43 39.47 33.74 -21.83
N GLY A 44 39.35 34.80 -22.62
CA GLY A 44 40.38 35.21 -23.59
C GLY A 44 40.25 34.63 -24.99
N PHE A 45 39.26 33.76 -25.23
CA PHE A 45 38.98 33.20 -26.54
C PHE A 45 37.53 33.39 -26.94
N ARG A 46 37.30 33.69 -28.24
CA ARG A 46 35.94 33.68 -28.80
C ARG A 46 35.40 32.23 -28.83
N LYS A 47 34.13 32.03 -28.46
CA LYS A 47 33.46 30.73 -28.50
C LYS A 47 33.68 30.01 -29.86
N GLY A 48 34.18 28.78 -29.80
CA GLY A 48 34.51 27.95 -30.98
C GLY A 48 35.89 28.27 -31.61
N MET A 49 36.66 29.21 -31.11
CA MET A 49 37.99 29.58 -31.61
C MET A 49 39.16 29.22 -30.67
N VAL A 50 38.89 28.33 -29.70
CA VAL A 50 39.90 27.85 -28.78
C VAL A 50 40.79 26.83 -29.51
N PRO A 51 42.13 26.96 -29.45
CA PRO A 51 43.05 26.01 -30.07
C PRO A 51 42.86 24.60 -29.51
N ALA A 52 42.75 23.58 -30.40
CA ALA A 52 42.50 22.20 -30.00
C ALA A 52 43.52 21.62 -28.99
N GLY A 53 44.79 22.09 -29.05
CA GLY A 53 45.83 21.70 -28.09
C GLY A 53 45.57 22.22 -26.68
N MET A 54 44.96 23.41 -26.54
CA MET A 54 44.58 23.98 -25.24
C MET A 54 43.40 23.23 -24.63
N ILE A 55 42.37 22.93 -25.44
CA ILE A 55 41.23 22.07 -25.03
C ILE A 55 41.71 20.70 -24.58
N LYS A 56 42.62 20.08 -25.36
CA LYS A 56 43.18 18.79 -24.99
C LYS A 56 43.92 18.83 -23.66
N LYS A 57 44.69 19.92 -23.41
CA LYS A 57 45.43 20.10 -22.16
C LYS A 57 44.53 20.33 -20.95
N MET A 58 43.44 21.07 -21.12
CA MET A 58 42.54 21.44 -20.00
C MET A 58 41.51 20.38 -19.69
N HIS A 59 40.93 19.76 -20.71
CA HIS A 59 39.76 18.86 -20.59
C HIS A 59 40.02 17.47 -21.13
N GLY A 60 41.15 17.23 -21.79
CA GLY A 60 41.41 16.01 -22.55
C GLY A 60 41.40 14.76 -21.70
N ALA A 61 41.94 14.78 -20.47
CA ALA A 61 41.96 13.65 -19.57
C ALA A 61 40.51 13.20 -19.20
N GLY A 62 39.67 14.17 -18.81
CA GLY A 62 38.25 13.87 -18.49
C GLY A 62 37.49 13.33 -19.69
N VAL A 63 37.61 13.99 -20.87
CA VAL A 63 36.94 13.55 -22.11
C VAL A 63 37.48 12.16 -22.54
N PHE A 64 38.75 11.90 -22.33
CA PHE A 64 39.35 10.58 -22.65
C PHE A 64 38.74 9.47 -21.79
N THR A 65 38.71 9.67 -20.48
CA THR A 65 38.11 8.71 -19.54
C THR A 65 36.62 8.49 -19.86
N GLU A 66 35.88 9.56 -20.10
CA GLU A 66 34.46 9.49 -20.46
C GLU A 66 34.22 8.65 -21.73
N GLU A 67 34.98 8.90 -22.80
CA GLU A 67 34.80 8.19 -24.06
C GLU A 67 35.26 6.73 -24.02
N VAL A 68 36.31 6.42 -23.25
CA VAL A 68 36.71 5.03 -23.00
C VAL A 68 35.59 4.29 -22.26
N LEU A 69 35.09 4.84 -21.15
CA LEU A 69 34.02 4.20 -20.36
C LEU A 69 32.71 4.08 -21.18
N ARG A 70 32.36 5.09 -21.95
CA ARG A 70 31.21 5.07 -22.85
C ARG A 70 31.33 3.97 -23.92
N THR A 71 32.53 3.76 -24.44
CA THR A 71 32.78 2.69 -25.42
C THR A 71 32.65 1.33 -24.73
N VAL A 72 33.17 1.17 -23.51
CA VAL A 72 32.98 -0.04 -22.70
C VAL A 72 31.50 -0.36 -22.51
N GLU A 73 30.75 0.63 -22.02
CA GLU A 73 29.32 0.48 -21.76
C GLU A 73 28.54 0.07 -23.04
N LYS A 74 28.85 0.72 -24.16
CA LYS A 74 28.25 0.40 -25.46
C LYS A 74 28.49 -1.02 -25.87
N GLU A 75 29.74 -1.50 -25.82
CA GLU A 75 30.10 -2.85 -26.24
C GLU A 75 29.56 -3.91 -25.25
N LEU A 76 29.54 -3.62 -23.95
CA LEU A 76 28.95 -4.46 -22.93
C LEU A 76 27.43 -4.65 -23.15
N ASN A 77 26.71 -3.54 -23.34
CA ASN A 77 25.26 -3.58 -23.60
C ASN A 77 24.94 -4.31 -24.91
N LYS A 78 25.72 -4.06 -25.96
CA LYS A 78 25.59 -4.75 -27.26
C LYS A 78 25.73 -6.26 -27.08
N TYR A 79 26.78 -6.70 -26.39
CA TYR A 79 27.03 -8.15 -26.14
C TYR A 79 25.87 -8.77 -25.34
N MET A 80 25.41 -8.13 -24.27
CA MET A 80 24.30 -8.64 -23.47
C MET A 80 23.01 -8.77 -24.28
N GLN A 81 22.75 -7.85 -25.20
CA GLN A 81 21.60 -7.92 -26.12
C GLN A 81 21.73 -9.03 -27.16
N GLU A 82 22.89 -9.18 -27.77
CA GLU A 82 23.18 -10.23 -28.79
C GLU A 82 23.06 -11.62 -28.17
N GLU A 83 23.62 -11.83 -26.98
CA GLU A 83 23.54 -13.08 -26.22
C GLU A 83 22.21 -13.27 -25.48
N LYS A 84 21.30 -12.29 -25.51
CA LYS A 84 20.01 -12.29 -24.84
C LYS A 84 20.12 -12.63 -23.34
N LEU A 85 21.10 -12.04 -22.67
CA LEU A 85 21.33 -12.28 -21.25
C LEU A 85 20.23 -11.60 -20.45
N ASP A 86 19.48 -12.38 -19.68
CA ASP A 86 18.49 -11.86 -18.72
C ASP A 86 19.15 -11.74 -17.36
N ILE A 87 19.36 -10.51 -16.91
CA ILE A 87 20.11 -10.18 -15.70
C ILE A 87 19.20 -9.54 -14.66
N PHE A 88 19.54 -9.72 -13.37
CA PHE A 88 18.77 -9.14 -12.25
C PHE A 88 18.93 -7.63 -12.10
N ALA A 89 20.13 -7.15 -12.35
CA ALA A 89 20.51 -5.76 -12.12
C ALA A 89 21.62 -5.33 -13.08
N GLN A 90 21.96 -4.06 -13.09
CA GLN A 90 23.08 -3.54 -13.87
C GLN A 90 24.38 -4.26 -13.50
N PRO A 91 25.27 -4.52 -14.50
CA PRO A 91 26.57 -5.10 -14.25
C PRO A 91 27.38 -4.32 -13.23
N LEU A 92 27.95 -5.02 -12.25
CA LEU A 92 28.82 -4.41 -11.26
C LEU A 92 30.26 -4.40 -11.77
N PRO A 93 30.94 -3.24 -11.82
CA PRO A 93 32.34 -3.20 -12.17
C PRO A 93 33.16 -3.96 -11.11
N LEU A 94 33.96 -4.91 -11.58
CA LEU A 94 35.03 -5.47 -10.75
C LEU A 94 36.18 -4.48 -10.74
N GLU A 95 36.96 -4.45 -9.63
CA GLU A 95 38.05 -3.50 -9.47
C GLU A 95 38.97 -3.51 -10.69
N THR A 96 38.80 -2.52 -11.52
CA THR A 96 39.68 -2.23 -12.61
C THR A 96 40.38 -0.95 -12.26
N ASP A 97 41.67 -0.93 -12.34
CA ASP A 97 42.48 0.25 -12.00
C ASP A 97 42.22 1.35 -13.04
N ALA A 98 41.12 2.09 -12.89
CA ALA A 98 40.77 3.23 -13.74
C ALA A 98 41.89 4.31 -13.74
N ARG A 99 42.85 4.21 -12.82
CA ARG A 99 44.05 5.04 -12.75
C ARG A 99 45.01 4.80 -13.90
N GLN A 100 44.84 3.70 -14.67
CA GLN A 100 45.70 3.39 -15.81
C GLN A 100 45.25 4.10 -17.09
N LEU A 101 44.13 4.84 -17.09
CA LEU A 101 43.66 5.55 -18.29
C LEU A 101 44.48 6.81 -18.53
N ASP A 102 45.55 6.70 -19.32
CA ASP A 102 46.43 7.80 -19.68
C ASP A 102 46.19 8.27 -21.13
N MET A 103 45.65 9.48 -21.24
CA MET A 103 45.43 10.12 -22.54
C MET A 103 46.74 10.34 -23.33
N ASN A 104 47.90 10.47 -22.64
CA ASN A 104 49.19 10.74 -23.28
C ASN A 104 49.83 9.43 -23.81
N ASN A 105 49.43 8.31 -23.20
CA ASN A 105 49.92 6.99 -23.62
C ASN A 105 48.73 6.01 -23.81
N PRO A 106 47.86 6.21 -24.85
CA PRO A 106 46.73 5.36 -25.09
C PRO A 106 47.13 3.92 -25.36
N ALA A 107 46.54 2.98 -24.60
CA ALA A 107 46.85 1.55 -24.66
C ALA A 107 45.58 0.71 -24.90
N ASP A 108 45.71 -0.57 -25.00
CA ASP A 108 44.57 -1.47 -24.93
C ASP A 108 44.15 -1.64 -23.47
N TYR A 109 42.83 -1.61 -23.22
CA TYR A 109 42.28 -1.67 -21.86
C TYR A 109 41.32 -2.85 -21.74
N ALA A 110 41.27 -3.46 -20.56
CA ALA A 110 40.33 -4.52 -20.22
C ALA A 110 39.53 -4.11 -18.97
N PHE A 111 38.21 -4.20 -19.06
CA PHE A 111 37.30 -3.88 -17.98
C PHE A 111 36.44 -5.10 -17.65
N ALA A 112 36.47 -5.51 -16.42
CA ALA A 112 35.70 -6.65 -15.94
C ALA A 112 34.45 -6.21 -15.20
N PHE A 113 33.36 -6.92 -15.49
CA PHE A 113 32.04 -6.69 -14.84
C PHE A 113 31.50 -8.03 -14.38
N GLU A 114 30.83 -7.99 -13.26
CA GLU A 114 30.07 -9.11 -12.74
C GLU A 114 28.59 -8.92 -13.06
N ILE A 115 27.93 -9.98 -13.49
CA ILE A 115 26.49 -10.01 -13.76
C ILE A 115 25.83 -11.15 -13.01
N GLY A 116 24.63 -10.90 -12.48
CA GLY A 116 23.76 -11.93 -11.91
C GLY A 116 22.68 -12.32 -12.91
N LEU A 117 22.65 -13.58 -13.31
CA LEU A 117 21.71 -14.11 -14.30
C LEU A 117 20.40 -14.49 -13.63
N LYS A 118 19.26 -14.21 -14.28
CA LYS A 118 17.97 -14.72 -13.85
C LYS A 118 17.85 -16.22 -14.19
N PRO A 119 17.39 -17.04 -13.26
CA PRO A 119 17.14 -18.45 -13.52
C PRO A 119 15.90 -18.64 -14.39
N ALA A 120 15.83 -19.76 -15.09
CA ALA A 120 14.57 -20.25 -15.60
C ALA A 120 13.70 -20.72 -14.42
N ILE A 121 12.43 -20.33 -14.42
CA ILE A 121 11.50 -20.64 -13.34
C ILE A 121 10.44 -21.59 -13.92
N ASP A 122 10.12 -22.64 -13.18
CA ASP A 122 8.98 -23.48 -13.45
C ASP A 122 7.91 -23.25 -12.37
N ILE A 123 6.74 -22.80 -12.80
CA ILE A 123 5.63 -22.45 -11.89
C ILE A 123 4.48 -23.38 -12.20
N ASP A 124 4.21 -24.28 -11.27
CA ASP A 124 3.09 -25.21 -11.35
C ASP A 124 1.86 -24.66 -10.59
N VAL A 125 1.05 -23.85 -11.27
CA VAL A 125 -0.16 -23.27 -10.73
C VAL A 125 -1.26 -24.33 -10.49
N LYS A 126 -1.29 -25.40 -11.29
CA LYS A 126 -2.35 -26.41 -11.25
C LYS A 126 -2.32 -27.28 -10.00
N ASN A 127 -1.16 -27.42 -9.37
CA ASN A 127 -1.00 -28.17 -8.13
C ASN A 127 -1.25 -27.34 -6.87
N ILE A 128 -1.51 -26.05 -7.04
CA ILE A 128 -1.89 -25.17 -5.91
C ILE A 128 -3.32 -25.46 -5.50
N THR A 129 -3.52 -25.70 -4.21
CA THR A 129 -4.85 -25.90 -3.63
C THR A 129 -5.09 -24.83 -2.58
N VAL A 130 -6.21 -24.12 -2.70
CA VAL A 130 -6.62 -23.02 -1.82
C VAL A 130 -8.06 -23.18 -1.38
N THR A 131 -8.42 -22.59 -0.24
CA THR A 131 -9.78 -22.64 0.29
C THR A 131 -10.48 -21.31 0.07
N ARG A 132 -11.61 -21.33 -0.64
CA ARG A 132 -12.51 -20.20 -0.74
C ARG A 132 -13.53 -20.29 0.38
N HIS A 133 -13.39 -19.42 1.37
CA HIS A 133 -14.40 -19.28 2.41
C HIS A 133 -15.64 -18.57 1.85
N LYS A 134 -16.80 -18.97 2.30
CA LYS A 134 -18.09 -18.41 1.91
C LYS A 134 -18.90 -18.13 3.17
N VAL A 135 -19.40 -16.91 3.28
CA VAL A 135 -20.27 -16.51 4.38
C VAL A 135 -21.70 -16.42 3.86
N ASP A 136 -22.59 -17.23 4.43
CA ASP A 136 -24.01 -17.13 4.10
C ASP A 136 -24.65 -16.02 4.93
N VAL A 137 -25.27 -15.05 4.25
CA VAL A 137 -25.94 -13.92 4.89
C VAL A 137 -27.28 -14.39 5.48
N THR A 138 -27.39 -14.31 6.80
CA THR A 138 -28.58 -14.67 7.56
C THR A 138 -29.58 -13.51 7.67
N ASP A 139 -30.84 -13.82 7.97
CA ASP A 139 -31.86 -12.78 8.23
C ASP A 139 -31.48 -11.90 9.44
N ALA A 140 -30.85 -12.47 10.46
CA ALA A 140 -30.36 -11.70 11.61
C ALA A 140 -29.34 -10.63 11.22
N MET A 141 -28.39 -10.95 10.32
CA MET A 141 -27.43 -9.99 9.80
C MET A 141 -28.09 -8.87 8.98
N ILE A 142 -29.15 -9.22 8.24
CA ILE A 142 -29.93 -8.25 7.47
C ILE A 142 -30.66 -7.31 8.43
N ASP A 143 -31.29 -7.84 9.48
CA ASP A 143 -32.02 -7.04 10.48
C ASP A 143 -31.07 -6.08 11.23
N GLU A 144 -29.90 -6.57 11.61
CA GLU A 144 -28.85 -5.75 12.25
C GLU A 144 -28.38 -4.60 11.36
N GLU A 145 -28.12 -4.88 10.08
CA GLU A 145 -27.71 -3.83 9.14
C GLU A 145 -28.82 -2.84 8.87
N ILE A 146 -30.08 -3.28 8.79
CA ILE A 146 -31.22 -2.39 8.66
C ILE A 146 -31.32 -1.45 9.88
N GLU A 147 -31.16 -1.97 11.09
CA GLU A 147 -31.16 -1.14 12.30
C GLU A 147 -29.99 -0.15 12.33
N ARG A 148 -28.81 -0.56 11.83
CA ARG A 148 -27.66 0.32 11.66
C ARG A 148 -27.92 1.42 10.63
N LEU A 149 -28.55 1.10 9.51
CA LEU A 149 -28.96 2.06 8.48
C LEU A 149 -30.01 3.05 9.02
N LYS A 150 -31.02 2.55 9.73
CA LYS A 150 -32.02 3.42 10.39
C LYS A 150 -31.38 4.38 11.39
N THR A 151 -30.40 3.91 12.16
CA THR A 151 -29.69 4.77 13.09
C THR A 151 -28.86 5.83 12.36
N ARG A 152 -28.18 5.44 11.27
CA ARG A 152 -27.35 6.36 10.46
C ARG A 152 -28.17 7.46 9.78
N HIS A 153 -29.35 7.12 9.28
CA HIS A 153 -30.26 8.03 8.57
C HIS A 153 -31.33 8.61 9.49
N GLY A 154 -31.24 8.33 10.79
CA GLY A 154 -32.16 8.86 11.79
C GLY A 154 -31.98 10.37 12.00
N LYS A 155 -33.01 10.99 12.45
CA LYS A 155 -33.06 12.43 12.73
C LYS A 155 -32.82 12.68 14.21
N MET A 156 -31.81 13.49 14.51
CA MET A 156 -31.56 13.89 15.89
C MET A 156 -32.65 14.83 16.36
N THR A 157 -33.34 14.46 17.42
CA THR A 157 -34.33 15.28 18.14
C THR A 157 -33.85 15.56 19.56
N ASP A 158 -34.43 16.58 20.21
CA ASP A 158 -34.03 17.05 21.53
C ASP A 158 -35.23 16.88 22.48
N PRO A 159 -35.50 15.65 22.98
CA PRO A 159 -36.57 15.43 23.95
C PRO A 159 -36.28 16.15 25.28
N GLU A 160 -37.35 16.52 26.01
CA GLU A 160 -37.22 17.21 27.31
C GLU A 160 -36.60 16.29 28.37
N GLU A 161 -36.80 14.97 28.25
CA GLU A 161 -36.35 13.99 29.23
C GLU A 161 -35.88 12.71 28.56
N VAL A 162 -35.12 11.93 29.30
CA VAL A 162 -34.62 10.59 28.86
C VAL A 162 -35.80 9.63 28.91
N THR A 163 -36.17 9.10 27.74
CA THR A 163 -37.32 8.19 27.58
C THR A 163 -36.96 6.76 27.32
N THR A 164 -35.79 6.53 26.68
CA THR A 164 -35.33 5.20 26.25
C THR A 164 -33.84 5.04 26.43
N GLU A 165 -33.36 3.79 26.30
CA GLU A 165 -31.93 3.48 26.32
C GLU A 165 -31.16 3.98 25.06
N ASP A 166 -31.87 4.32 24.00
CA ASP A 166 -31.28 4.88 22.76
C ASP A 166 -31.13 6.42 22.83
N ASN A 167 -31.50 7.06 23.94
CA ASN A 167 -31.23 8.49 24.16
C ASN A 167 -29.70 8.73 24.21
N VAL A 168 -29.27 9.82 23.58
CA VAL A 168 -27.93 10.36 23.63
C VAL A 168 -27.83 11.43 24.67
N LEU A 169 -27.02 11.25 25.69
CA LEU A 169 -26.77 12.22 26.72
C LEU A 169 -25.48 12.97 26.46
N ASN A 170 -25.55 14.29 26.26
CA ASN A 170 -24.38 15.10 26.42
C ASN A 170 -24.23 15.40 27.92
N VAL A 171 -23.09 15.02 28.46
CA VAL A 171 -22.82 15.10 29.90
C VAL A 171 -21.48 15.78 30.15
N THR A 172 -21.35 16.33 31.36
CA THR A 172 -20.08 16.76 31.90
C THR A 172 -19.76 15.91 33.11
N PHE A 173 -18.62 15.23 33.11
CA PHE A 173 -18.08 14.52 34.27
C PHE A 173 -17.16 15.46 35.03
N ALA A 174 -17.46 15.76 36.27
CA ALA A 174 -16.58 16.45 37.19
C ALA A 174 -16.20 15.52 38.33
N GLU A 175 -14.89 15.35 38.60
CA GLU A 175 -14.41 14.55 39.71
C GLU A 175 -14.95 15.13 41.02
N SER A 176 -15.51 14.28 41.91
CA SER A 176 -16.21 14.72 43.12
C SER A 176 -15.96 13.78 44.29
N ASP A 177 -16.39 14.20 45.46
CA ASP A 177 -16.56 13.31 46.61
C ASP A 177 -17.89 12.50 46.51
N ALA A 178 -18.13 11.63 47.49
CA ALA A 178 -19.34 10.81 47.52
C ALA A 178 -20.66 11.63 47.69
N GLU A 179 -20.56 12.84 48.20
CA GLU A 179 -21.65 13.80 48.37
C GLU A 179 -21.90 14.65 47.12
N GLY A 180 -21.01 14.54 46.09
CA GLY A 180 -21.13 15.27 44.82
C GLY A 180 -20.52 16.66 44.84
N ASN A 181 -19.66 16.99 45.79
CA ASN A 181 -18.89 18.23 45.76
C ASN A 181 -17.70 18.06 44.85
N GLU A 182 -17.54 18.98 43.90
CA GLU A 182 -16.48 18.92 42.91
C GLU A 182 -15.08 19.13 43.52
N ILE A 183 -14.12 18.37 43.12
CA ILE A 183 -12.71 18.45 43.59
C ILE A 183 -12.01 19.56 42.79
N GLU A 184 -11.45 20.55 43.49
CA GLU A 184 -10.73 21.64 42.84
C GLU A 184 -9.47 21.12 42.14
N GLY A 185 -9.36 21.37 40.82
CA GLY A 185 -8.26 20.84 40.00
C GLY A 185 -8.42 19.38 39.54
N GLY A 186 -9.54 18.72 39.93
CA GLY A 186 -9.90 17.39 39.47
C GLY A 186 -10.31 17.35 37.99
N ILE A 187 -10.62 16.15 37.52
CA ILE A 187 -11.04 15.90 36.12
C ILE A 187 -12.39 16.63 35.90
N ASN A 188 -12.45 17.42 34.81
CA ASN A 188 -13.70 18.02 34.34
C ASN A 188 -13.75 17.94 32.83
N LYS A 189 -14.59 17.03 32.30
CA LYS A 189 -14.63 16.75 30.86
C LYS A 189 -16.05 16.46 30.36
N GLY A 190 -16.38 17.02 29.21
CA GLY A 190 -17.63 16.76 28.51
C GLY A 190 -17.54 15.47 27.67
N ASN A 191 -18.66 14.74 27.61
CA ASN A 191 -18.80 13.57 26.78
C ASN A 191 -20.19 13.44 26.20
N SER A 192 -20.37 12.58 25.19
CA SER A 192 -21.64 12.26 24.56
C SER A 192 -21.84 10.75 24.56
N LEU A 193 -22.84 10.26 25.31
CA LEU A 193 -23.03 8.86 25.62
C LEU A 193 -24.45 8.41 25.32
N LEU A 194 -24.62 7.19 24.79
CA LEU A 194 -25.93 6.54 24.78
C LEU A 194 -26.25 5.98 26.16
N VAL A 195 -27.50 6.06 26.57
CA VAL A 195 -27.97 5.49 27.85
C VAL A 195 -27.66 4.01 27.96
N LYS A 196 -27.74 3.26 26.85
CA LYS A 196 -27.40 1.82 26.79
C LYS A 196 -25.94 1.49 27.04
N TYR A 197 -25.03 2.46 27.05
CA TYR A 197 -23.62 2.24 27.39
C TYR A 197 -23.39 2.20 28.91
N PHE A 198 -24.36 2.67 29.70
CA PHE A 198 -24.33 2.47 31.14
C PHE A 198 -24.71 1.04 31.49
N SER A 199 -24.24 0.54 32.65
CA SER A 199 -24.61 -0.78 33.13
C SER A 199 -26.12 -0.95 33.32
N GLU A 200 -26.64 -2.16 33.17
CA GLU A 200 -28.07 -2.45 33.33
C GLU A 200 -28.61 -1.98 34.69
N SER A 201 -27.79 -2.06 35.73
CA SER A 201 -28.16 -1.60 37.07
C SER A 201 -28.25 -0.07 37.20
N PHE A 202 -27.53 0.66 36.35
CA PHE A 202 -27.50 2.15 36.40
C PHE A 202 -28.51 2.81 35.49
N ARG A 203 -28.84 2.21 34.32
CA ARG A 203 -29.80 2.76 33.34
C ARG A 203 -31.11 3.25 33.90
N PRO A 204 -31.78 2.53 34.86
CA PRO A 204 -33.05 3.01 35.43
C PRO A 204 -32.96 4.35 36.14
N GLN A 205 -31.77 4.74 36.63
CA GLN A 205 -31.56 6.03 37.29
C GLN A 205 -31.52 7.20 36.30
N LEU A 206 -31.25 6.90 35.01
CA LEU A 206 -31.19 7.90 33.93
C LEU A 206 -32.54 8.17 33.29
N ILE A 207 -33.46 7.20 33.29
CA ILE A 207 -34.80 7.36 32.73
C ILE A 207 -35.56 8.45 33.50
N GLY A 208 -36.19 9.37 32.77
CA GLY A 208 -36.89 10.52 33.32
C GLY A 208 -36.00 11.70 33.70
N LYS A 209 -34.69 11.58 33.56
CA LYS A 209 -33.78 12.73 33.78
C LYS A 209 -33.85 13.73 32.64
N LYS A 210 -33.63 15.01 33.01
CA LYS A 210 -33.71 16.15 32.11
C LYS A 210 -32.36 16.86 32.00
N LYS A 211 -32.32 17.82 31.10
CA LYS A 211 -31.20 18.77 31.07
C LYS A 211 -31.06 19.44 32.45
N ASP A 212 -29.80 19.66 32.84
CA ASP A 212 -29.37 20.26 34.11
C ASP A 212 -29.51 19.33 35.33
N ASP A 213 -30.05 18.11 35.17
CA ASP A 213 -30.02 17.09 36.22
C ASP A 213 -28.60 16.58 36.44
N THR A 214 -28.30 16.24 37.69
CA THR A 214 -27.00 15.71 38.09
C THR A 214 -27.14 14.37 38.78
N LEU A 215 -26.14 13.49 38.60
CA LEU A 215 -26.01 12.23 39.31
C LEU A 215 -24.56 12.07 39.79
N VAL A 216 -24.38 11.43 40.93
CA VAL A 216 -23.07 11.03 41.43
C VAL A 216 -22.91 9.56 41.12
N LEU A 217 -21.79 9.17 40.51
CA LEU A 217 -21.52 7.80 40.10
C LEU A 217 -20.05 7.46 40.26
N GLN A 218 -19.76 6.14 40.29
CA GLN A 218 -18.42 5.59 40.18
C GLN A 218 -18.29 4.84 38.84
N LEU A 219 -17.15 4.95 38.18
CA LEU A 219 -16.98 4.38 36.84
C LEU A 219 -17.08 2.84 36.84
N ASN A 220 -16.63 2.19 37.92
CA ASN A 220 -16.69 0.73 38.08
C ASN A 220 -18.12 0.17 38.22
N THR A 221 -19.09 0.97 38.68
CA THR A 221 -20.49 0.56 38.88
C THR A 221 -21.42 1.07 37.80
N ALA A 222 -21.10 2.22 37.20
CA ALA A 222 -21.95 2.86 36.22
C ALA A 222 -21.75 2.28 34.79
N PHE A 223 -20.61 1.64 34.52
CA PHE A 223 -20.28 1.09 33.19
C PHE A 223 -19.81 -0.36 33.30
N ASP A 224 -20.17 -1.18 32.31
CA ASP A 224 -19.63 -2.53 32.15
C ASP A 224 -18.16 -2.45 31.64
N GLU A 225 -17.42 -3.55 31.68
CA GLU A 225 -15.95 -3.58 31.52
C GLU A 225 -15.51 -2.89 30.20
N LYS A 226 -16.16 -3.21 29.10
CA LYS A 226 -15.82 -2.71 27.77
C LYS A 226 -16.04 -1.20 27.64
N GLU A 227 -17.20 -0.71 28.04
CA GLU A 227 -17.57 0.69 27.98
C GLU A 227 -16.75 1.52 28.98
N ARG A 228 -16.43 0.93 30.14
CA ARG A 228 -15.60 1.54 31.18
C ARG A 228 -14.18 1.82 30.69
N GLU A 229 -13.52 0.89 29.98
CA GLU A 229 -12.20 1.11 29.40
C GLU A 229 -12.16 2.33 28.48
N TRP A 230 -13.17 2.45 27.62
CA TRP A 230 -13.30 3.60 26.73
C TRP A 230 -13.51 4.91 27.48
N ILE A 231 -14.43 4.94 28.48
CA ILE A 231 -14.70 6.14 29.28
C ILE A 231 -13.47 6.57 30.08
N ILE A 232 -12.75 5.63 30.68
CA ILE A 232 -11.51 5.89 31.41
C ILE A 232 -10.48 6.58 30.50
N SER A 233 -10.28 6.01 29.31
CA SER A 233 -9.36 6.57 28.32
C SER A 233 -9.77 7.97 27.88
N ASP A 234 -11.07 8.16 27.64
CA ASP A 234 -11.58 9.47 27.23
C ASP A 234 -11.47 10.51 28.35
N LEU A 235 -11.82 10.17 29.58
CA LEU A 235 -11.69 11.08 30.73
C LEU A 235 -10.23 11.35 31.12
N GLY A 236 -9.29 10.51 30.69
CA GLY A 236 -7.88 10.61 31.05
C GLY A 236 -7.59 10.17 32.48
N VAL A 237 -8.41 9.26 33.02
CA VAL A 237 -8.18 8.67 34.35
C VAL A 237 -6.93 7.77 34.32
N ALA A 238 -6.02 7.99 35.26
CA ALA A 238 -4.79 7.18 35.38
C ALA A 238 -5.12 5.79 35.95
N VAL A 239 -5.23 4.79 35.10
CA VAL A 239 -5.57 3.39 35.47
C VAL A 239 -4.56 2.76 36.42
N ASN A 240 -3.35 3.31 36.51
CA ASN A 240 -2.24 2.77 37.31
C ASN A 240 -2.29 3.15 38.81
N GLU A 241 -3.23 3.97 39.21
CA GLU A 241 -3.42 4.35 40.62
C GLU A 241 -4.45 3.42 41.26
N GLU A 242 -4.05 2.79 42.35
CA GLU A 242 -4.90 1.89 43.13
C GLU A 242 -6.15 2.66 43.65
N GLY A 243 -7.34 2.24 43.24
CA GLY A 243 -8.60 2.90 43.61
C GLY A 243 -9.09 4.01 42.64
N ALA A 244 -8.39 4.30 41.56
CA ALA A 244 -8.82 5.36 40.60
C ALA A 244 -10.21 5.08 39.97
N LEU A 245 -10.61 3.83 39.88
CA LEU A 245 -11.93 3.40 39.38
C LEU A 245 -13.04 3.59 40.39
N ASP A 246 -12.72 3.76 41.67
CA ASP A 246 -13.64 3.97 42.77
C ASP A 246 -13.88 5.46 43.03
N ASN A 247 -13.17 6.35 42.32
CA ASN A 247 -13.42 7.79 42.39
C ASN A 247 -14.84 8.09 41.97
N HIS A 248 -15.43 9.06 42.68
CA HIS A 248 -16.76 9.56 42.40
C HIS A 248 -16.68 10.65 41.34
N PHE A 249 -17.66 10.63 40.46
CA PHE A 249 -17.86 11.68 39.46
C PHE A 249 -19.27 12.22 39.57
N LYS A 250 -19.40 13.54 39.61
CA LYS A 250 -20.63 14.22 39.38
C LYS A 250 -20.86 14.35 37.88
N MET A 251 -21.84 13.65 37.38
CA MET A 251 -22.26 13.70 35.98
C MET A 251 -23.43 14.70 35.86
N ALA A 252 -23.25 15.78 35.12
CA ALA A 252 -24.29 16.77 34.81
C ALA A 252 -24.77 16.57 33.35
N ILE A 253 -26.07 16.42 33.14
CA ILE A 253 -26.68 16.28 31.82
C ILE A 253 -26.83 17.66 31.19
N THR A 254 -26.10 17.96 30.15
CA THR A 254 -26.13 19.26 29.45
C THR A 254 -27.15 19.28 28.30
N LYS A 255 -27.43 18.11 27.70
CA LYS A 255 -28.42 17.96 26.65
C LYS A 255 -28.91 16.51 26.60
N VAL A 256 -30.20 16.32 26.32
CA VAL A 256 -30.79 15.03 25.99
C VAL A 256 -31.12 15.05 24.51
N GLY A 257 -30.64 14.04 23.79
CA GLY A 257 -30.92 13.80 22.38
C GLY A 257 -31.55 12.43 22.15
N LEU A 258 -32.24 12.28 21.04
CA LEU A 258 -32.73 10.99 20.56
C LEU A 258 -32.58 10.93 19.07
N VAL A 259 -32.04 9.83 18.58
CA VAL A 259 -32.04 9.53 17.14
C VAL A 259 -33.38 8.86 16.82
N GLU A 260 -34.31 9.64 16.29
CA GLU A 260 -35.54 9.08 15.75
C GLU A 260 -35.27 8.32 14.48
N LYS A 261 -35.41 6.99 14.54
CA LYS A 261 -35.19 6.11 13.41
C LYS A 261 -36.30 6.30 12.36
N PRO A 262 -35.95 6.36 11.06
CA PRO A 262 -36.94 6.49 10.00
C PRO A 262 -37.84 5.23 9.93
N GLU A 263 -39.05 5.43 9.46
CA GLU A 263 -39.95 4.32 9.11
C GLU A 263 -39.44 3.59 7.83
N MET A 264 -39.83 2.34 7.66
CA MET A 264 -39.50 1.54 6.45
C MET A 264 -40.39 2.01 5.28
N ASN A 265 -39.97 3.08 4.63
CA ASN A 265 -40.69 3.71 3.52
C ASN A 265 -39.74 4.11 2.38
N GLU A 266 -40.29 4.51 1.24
CA GLU A 266 -39.54 4.87 0.04
C GLU A 266 -38.51 6.00 0.27
N GLU A 267 -38.81 6.95 1.17
CA GLU A 267 -37.91 8.05 1.51
C GLU A 267 -36.62 7.50 2.15
N PHE A 268 -36.76 6.64 3.15
CA PHE A 268 -35.64 5.99 3.81
C PHE A 268 -34.86 5.09 2.85
N PHE A 269 -35.57 4.31 2.01
CA PHE A 269 -34.91 3.41 1.03
C PHE A 269 -34.05 4.21 0.04
N SER A 270 -34.55 5.34 -0.41
CA SER A 270 -33.83 6.23 -1.32
C SER A 270 -32.60 6.89 -0.65
N GLN A 271 -32.70 7.19 0.65
CA GLN A 271 -31.57 7.74 1.43
C GLN A 271 -30.50 6.66 1.68
N ALA A 272 -30.91 5.44 2.00
CA ALA A 272 -30.00 4.34 2.27
C ALA A 272 -29.28 3.82 1.00
N PHE A 273 -30.01 3.79 -0.13
CA PHE A 273 -29.50 3.33 -1.42
C PHE A 273 -29.79 4.36 -2.54
N PRO A 274 -29.03 5.48 -2.57
CA PRO A 274 -29.18 6.48 -3.61
C PRO A 274 -29.02 5.89 -5.03
N GLY A 275 -29.95 6.21 -5.92
CA GLY A 275 -29.91 5.74 -7.31
C GLY A 275 -30.51 4.34 -7.56
N ARG A 276 -30.92 3.61 -6.51
CA ARG A 276 -31.70 2.38 -6.65
C ARG A 276 -33.19 2.68 -6.54
N ASN A 277 -33.99 2.12 -7.43
CA ASN A 277 -35.46 2.24 -7.37
C ASN A 277 -36.03 1.15 -6.46
N ILE A 278 -36.06 1.39 -5.15
CA ILE A 278 -36.57 0.48 -4.13
C ILE A 278 -37.87 1.04 -3.60
N VAL A 279 -38.98 0.32 -3.81
CA VAL A 279 -40.35 0.80 -3.50
C VAL A 279 -41.02 0.03 -2.35
N ASN A 280 -40.44 -1.09 -1.91
CA ASN A 280 -41.02 -1.92 -0.84
C ASN A 280 -39.92 -2.51 0.06
N GLU A 281 -40.32 -3.02 1.22
CA GLU A 281 -39.41 -3.60 2.21
C GLU A 281 -38.70 -4.86 1.73
N GLU A 282 -39.35 -5.69 0.90
CA GLU A 282 -38.74 -6.90 0.37
C GLU A 282 -37.54 -6.58 -0.53
N ASP A 283 -37.70 -5.66 -1.46
CA ASP A 283 -36.61 -5.18 -2.32
C ASP A 283 -35.51 -4.48 -1.52
N PHE A 284 -35.88 -3.77 -0.44
CA PHE A 284 -34.91 -3.15 0.45
C PHE A 284 -34.06 -4.19 1.19
N ARG A 285 -34.71 -5.20 1.77
CA ARG A 285 -34.00 -6.31 2.42
C ARG A 285 -33.08 -7.06 1.45
N LYS A 286 -33.54 -7.25 0.22
CA LYS A 286 -32.71 -7.84 -0.83
C LYS A 286 -31.48 -6.98 -1.14
N ALA A 287 -31.64 -5.67 -1.27
CA ALA A 287 -30.52 -4.76 -1.51
C ALA A 287 -29.51 -4.75 -0.33
N VAL A 288 -30.00 -4.81 0.91
CA VAL A 288 -29.16 -4.95 2.12
C VAL A 288 -28.40 -6.28 2.07
N LYS A 289 -29.09 -7.40 1.78
CA LYS A 289 -28.47 -8.72 1.65
C LYS A 289 -27.37 -8.72 0.59
N GLU A 290 -27.62 -8.17 -0.59
CA GLU A 290 -26.64 -8.06 -1.67
C GLU A 290 -25.41 -7.26 -1.23
N THR A 291 -25.61 -6.19 -0.48
CA THR A 291 -24.50 -5.36 0.02
C THR A 291 -23.65 -6.11 1.04
N ILE A 292 -24.30 -6.79 2.01
CA ILE A 292 -23.59 -7.61 3.00
C ILE A 292 -22.82 -8.73 2.31
N GLN A 293 -23.46 -9.44 1.38
CA GLN A 293 -22.86 -10.55 0.63
C GLN A 293 -21.66 -10.06 -0.17
N SER A 294 -21.80 -8.94 -0.90
CA SER A 294 -20.70 -8.36 -1.68
C SER A 294 -19.49 -7.98 -0.81
N ASN A 295 -19.73 -7.48 0.42
CA ASN A 295 -18.66 -7.16 1.36
C ASN A 295 -17.92 -8.43 1.81
N TRP A 296 -18.66 -9.50 2.15
CA TRP A 296 -18.06 -10.78 2.53
C TRP A 296 -17.33 -11.44 1.37
N ASP A 297 -17.93 -11.45 0.18
CA ASP A 297 -17.29 -11.97 -1.03
C ASP A 297 -15.98 -11.25 -1.35
N GLY A 298 -15.93 -9.93 -1.14
CA GLY A 298 -14.71 -9.15 -1.27
C GLY A 298 -13.63 -9.57 -0.27
N GLN A 299 -14.00 -9.75 1.00
CA GLN A 299 -13.07 -10.15 2.05
C GLN A 299 -12.54 -11.58 1.83
N THR A 300 -13.43 -12.53 1.54
CA THR A 300 -13.05 -13.92 1.30
C THR A 300 -12.20 -14.07 0.04
N ARG A 301 -12.45 -13.23 -0.98
CA ARG A 301 -11.63 -13.18 -2.19
C ARG A 301 -10.21 -12.66 -1.91
N ASN A 302 -10.08 -11.64 -1.08
CA ASN A 302 -8.76 -11.15 -0.67
C ASN A 302 -7.98 -12.24 0.07
N GLN A 303 -8.63 -13.01 0.97
CA GLN A 303 -8.00 -14.16 1.63
C GLN A 303 -7.59 -15.25 0.63
N LEU A 304 -8.42 -15.52 -0.37
CA LEU A 304 -8.10 -16.48 -1.43
C LEU A 304 -6.85 -16.05 -2.21
N HIS A 305 -6.76 -14.76 -2.56
CA HIS A 305 -5.59 -14.21 -3.25
C HIS A 305 -4.33 -14.29 -2.38
N ASP A 306 -4.46 -14.05 -1.09
CA ASP A 306 -3.37 -14.18 -0.13
C ASP A 306 -2.87 -15.62 -0.03
N GLN A 307 -3.76 -16.60 0.05
CA GLN A 307 -3.41 -18.01 0.00
C GLN A 307 -2.69 -18.37 -1.31
N ILE A 308 -3.17 -17.90 -2.47
CA ILE A 308 -2.52 -18.12 -3.76
C ILE A 308 -1.11 -17.53 -3.75
N TYR A 309 -0.96 -16.31 -3.23
CA TYR A 309 0.35 -15.66 -3.10
C TYR A 309 1.32 -16.50 -2.26
N HIS A 310 0.92 -16.93 -1.06
CA HIS A 310 1.77 -17.73 -0.19
C HIS A 310 2.12 -19.08 -0.82
N GLN A 311 1.16 -19.77 -1.40
CA GLN A 311 1.39 -21.05 -2.09
C GLN A 311 2.37 -20.89 -3.27
N LEU A 312 2.25 -19.82 -4.07
CA LEU A 312 3.18 -19.54 -5.15
C LEU A 312 4.60 -19.27 -4.62
N ILE A 313 4.73 -18.51 -3.55
CA ILE A 313 6.02 -18.23 -2.93
C ILE A 313 6.64 -19.50 -2.36
N ASP A 314 5.88 -20.31 -1.63
CA ASP A 314 6.41 -21.47 -0.93
C ASP A 314 6.80 -22.61 -1.89
N HIS A 315 5.96 -22.87 -2.88
CA HIS A 315 6.17 -23.98 -3.82
C HIS A 315 7.10 -23.67 -5.00
N THR A 316 7.30 -22.41 -5.36
CA THR A 316 8.23 -22.06 -6.42
C THR A 316 9.66 -22.00 -5.87
N GLN A 317 10.51 -22.92 -6.29
CA GLN A 317 11.92 -22.89 -5.92
C GLN A 317 12.72 -22.05 -6.92
N ILE A 318 13.36 -21.00 -6.44
CA ILE A 318 14.20 -20.11 -7.23
C ILE A 318 15.58 -20.03 -6.58
N GLU A 319 16.59 -20.29 -7.37
CA GLU A 319 17.97 -20.07 -6.96
C GLU A 319 18.40 -18.66 -7.35
N PHE A 320 19.08 -17.99 -6.46
CA PHE A 320 19.57 -16.63 -6.68
C PHE A 320 21.10 -16.57 -6.68
N PRO A 321 21.73 -15.68 -7.45
CA PRO A 321 23.15 -15.35 -7.32
C PRO A 321 23.38 -14.52 -6.05
N GLU A 322 23.31 -15.13 -4.88
CA GLU A 322 23.25 -14.48 -3.57
C GLU A 322 24.43 -13.51 -3.35
N ASP A 323 25.66 -13.95 -3.61
CA ASP A 323 26.85 -13.13 -3.42
C ASP A 323 26.84 -11.88 -4.32
N PHE A 324 26.37 -12.03 -5.56
CA PHE A 324 26.20 -10.90 -6.48
C PHE A 324 25.14 -9.94 -5.98
N LEU A 325 23.97 -10.44 -5.56
CA LEU A 325 22.86 -9.61 -5.10
C LEU A 325 23.20 -8.85 -3.80
N LYS A 326 23.92 -9.49 -2.87
CA LYS A 326 24.41 -8.81 -1.66
C LYS A 326 25.38 -7.69 -2.01
N ARG A 327 26.32 -7.90 -2.93
CA ARG A 327 27.21 -6.83 -3.41
C ARG A 327 26.45 -5.74 -4.14
N TRP A 328 25.44 -6.11 -4.92
CA TRP A 328 24.61 -5.12 -5.58
C TRP A 328 23.83 -4.25 -4.58
N ILE A 329 23.30 -4.82 -3.50
CA ILE A 329 22.65 -4.05 -2.40
C ILE A 329 23.66 -3.07 -1.78
N GLN A 330 24.93 -3.46 -1.62
CA GLN A 330 25.97 -2.61 -1.06
C GLN A 330 26.37 -1.45 -1.97
N GLN A 331 26.49 -1.70 -3.28
CA GLN A 331 27.15 -0.78 -4.21
C GLN A 331 26.26 -0.24 -5.33
N GLY A 332 25.17 -0.92 -5.64
CA GLY A 332 24.31 -0.63 -6.79
C GLY A 332 23.24 0.45 -6.53
N GLN A 333 23.13 0.94 -5.30
CA GLN A 333 22.16 1.97 -4.92
C GLN A 333 22.84 3.36 -4.81
N GLU A 334 22.04 4.43 -4.83
CA GLU A 334 22.54 5.81 -4.70
C GLU A 334 23.33 6.03 -3.40
N GLN A 335 22.98 5.31 -2.33
CA GLN A 335 23.69 5.34 -1.05
C GLN A 335 24.29 3.95 -0.80
N PRO A 336 25.62 3.83 -0.76
CA PRO A 336 26.29 2.59 -0.43
C PRO A 336 25.93 2.10 0.98
N LYS A 337 25.67 0.79 1.10
CA LYS A 337 25.38 0.13 2.37
C LYS A 337 26.57 -0.70 2.86
N THR A 338 26.61 -0.96 4.16
CA THR A 338 27.58 -1.88 4.75
C THR A 338 27.23 -3.33 4.41
N ALA A 339 28.19 -4.24 4.57
CA ALA A 339 27.99 -5.67 4.38
C ALA A 339 26.92 -6.23 5.36
N GLU A 340 26.91 -5.72 6.61
CA GLU A 340 25.95 -6.14 7.61
C GLU A 340 24.52 -5.68 7.28
N GLU A 341 24.35 -4.47 6.76
CA GLU A 341 23.05 -3.96 6.30
C GLU A 341 22.55 -4.75 5.09
N ALA A 342 23.41 -5.07 4.14
CA ALA A 342 23.05 -5.88 2.99
C ALA A 342 22.65 -7.31 3.38
N GLU A 343 23.35 -7.93 4.32
CA GLU A 343 23.01 -9.24 4.87
C GLU A 343 21.64 -9.26 5.53
N LYS A 344 21.34 -8.23 6.31
CA LYS A 344 20.04 -8.08 6.98
C LYS A 344 18.89 -7.81 6.00
N GLU A 345 19.14 -7.08 4.93
CA GLU A 345 18.13 -6.71 3.92
C GLU A 345 17.89 -7.83 2.90
N TYR A 346 18.90 -8.67 2.65
CA TYR A 346 18.86 -9.68 1.60
C TYR A 346 17.63 -10.61 1.64
N PRO A 347 17.16 -11.14 2.82
CA PRO A 347 15.99 -12.01 2.86
C PRO A 347 14.71 -11.34 2.33
N SER A 348 14.45 -10.11 2.73
CA SER A 348 13.30 -9.33 2.25
C SER A 348 13.45 -8.99 0.76
N PHE A 349 14.65 -8.60 0.34
CA PHE A 349 14.96 -8.29 -1.05
C PHE A 349 14.79 -9.51 -1.96
N SER A 350 15.31 -10.68 -1.56
CA SER A 350 15.19 -11.92 -2.33
C SER A 350 13.75 -12.40 -2.46
N ASN A 351 12.93 -12.24 -1.41
CA ASN A 351 11.50 -12.53 -1.48
C ASN A 351 10.77 -11.60 -2.44
N SER A 352 11.11 -10.32 -2.44
CA SER A 352 10.54 -9.36 -3.39
C SER A 352 10.93 -9.68 -4.84
N LEU A 353 12.20 -10.07 -5.07
CA LEU A 353 12.65 -10.53 -6.39
C LEU A 353 11.93 -11.81 -6.81
N LYS A 354 11.76 -12.76 -5.91
CA LYS A 354 11.05 -14.02 -6.15
C LYS A 354 9.64 -13.73 -6.65
N TRP A 355 8.90 -12.89 -5.92
CA TRP A 355 7.56 -12.49 -6.31
C TRP A 355 7.53 -11.79 -7.67
N ASN A 356 8.46 -10.87 -7.91
CA ASN A 356 8.56 -10.17 -9.20
C ASN A 356 8.77 -11.11 -10.37
N LEU A 357 9.65 -12.12 -10.22
CA LEU A 357 9.90 -13.12 -11.25
C LEU A 357 8.65 -13.98 -11.51
N ILE A 358 7.99 -14.45 -10.44
CA ILE A 358 6.75 -15.25 -10.51
C ILE A 358 5.67 -14.45 -11.25
N THR A 359 5.40 -13.22 -10.81
CA THR A 359 4.35 -12.38 -11.41
C THR A 359 4.65 -12.03 -12.86
N THR A 360 5.90 -11.71 -13.20
CA THR A 360 6.32 -11.42 -14.57
C THR A 360 6.03 -12.61 -15.48
N GLN A 361 6.44 -13.80 -15.08
CA GLN A 361 6.23 -15.00 -15.87
C GLN A 361 4.75 -15.36 -16.01
N LEU A 362 4.00 -15.33 -14.92
CA LEU A 362 2.56 -15.64 -14.94
C LEU A 362 1.77 -14.63 -15.76
N THR A 363 2.14 -13.36 -15.69
CA THR A 363 1.55 -12.28 -16.52
C THR A 363 1.78 -12.54 -18.00
N GLN A 364 2.99 -12.94 -18.38
CA GLN A 364 3.31 -13.31 -19.77
C GLN A 364 2.58 -14.57 -20.23
N GLN A 365 2.56 -15.62 -19.40
CA GLN A 365 1.88 -16.88 -19.71
C GLN A 365 0.37 -16.69 -19.91
N ASN A 366 -0.24 -15.82 -19.11
CA ASN A 366 -1.67 -15.52 -19.16
C ASN A 366 -2.01 -14.37 -20.14
N GLN A 367 -1.04 -13.81 -20.84
CA GLN A 367 -1.21 -12.69 -21.79
C GLN A 367 -1.95 -11.51 -21.17
N ILE A 368 -1.63 -11.20 -19.91
CA ILE A 368 -2.28 -10.13 -19.17
C ILE A 368 -1.67 -8.79 -19.57
N ASP A 369 -2.52 -7.92 -20.08
CA ASP A 369 -2.21 -6.54 -20.40
C ASP A 369 -3.26 -5.60 -19.82
N VAL A 370 -2.90 -4.36 -19.61
CA VAL A 370 -3.77 -3.29 -19.11
C VAL A 370 -3.88 -2.22 -20.17
N ASP A 371 -5.07 -2.07 -20.72
CA ASP A 371 -5.34 -1.01 -21.71
C ASP A 371 -5.40 0.36 -21.01
N PRO A 372 -4.87 1.44 -21.66
CA PRO A 372 -4.95 2.80 -21.10
C PRO A 372 -6.37 3.26 -20.75
N SER A 373 -7.39 2.77 -21.43
CA SER A 373 -8.79 3.06 -21.12
C SER A 373 -9.21 2.49 -19.75
N GLU A 374 -8.67 1.35 -19.33
CA GLU A 374 -8.96 0.75 -18.03
C GLU A 374 -8.39 1.59 -16.88
N ILE A 375 -7.21 2.20 -17.09
CA ILE A 375 -6.62 3.13 -16.13
C ILE A 375 -7.53 4.36 -15.96
N LYS A 376 -8.09 4.87 -17.05
CA LYS A 376 -9.04 5.99 -17.02
C LYS A 376 -10.33 5.63 -16.28
N GLU A 377 -10.90 4.46 -16.57
CA GLU A 377 -12.10 3.99 -15.87
C GLU A 377 -11.83 3.74 -14.38
N PHE A 378 -10.68 3.18 -14.04
CA PHE A 378 -10.27 3.04 -12.63
C PHE A 378 -10.19 4.39 -11.91
N ALA A 379 -9.60 5.40 -12.55
CA ALA A 379 -9.56 6.76 -12.01
C ALA A 379 -10.96 7.32 -11.75
N LYS A 380 -11.90 7.13 -12.69
CA LYS A 380 -13.30 7.55 -12.51
C LYS A 380 -13.97 6.83 -11.33
N HIS A 381 -13.82 5.52 -11.24
CA HIS A 381 -14.38 4.74 -10.12
C HIS A 381 -13.81 5.16 -8.77
N GLN A 382 -12.53 5.46 -8.71
CA GLN A 382 -11.89 5.96 -7.50
C GLN A 382 -12.48 7.29 -7.04
N ILE A 383 -12.69 8.22 -7.98
CA ILE A 383 -13.30 9.53 -7.69
C ILE A 383 -14.74 9.35 -7.20
N MET A 384 -15.53 8.51 -7.87
CA MET A 384 -16.92 8.21 -7.46
C MET A 384 -16.97 7.63 -6.05
N GLY A 385 -16.05 6.72 -5.72
CA GLY A 385 -15.93 6.15 -4.38
C GLY A 385 -15.66 7.20 -3.30
N TYR A 386 -14.76 8.15 -3.56
CA TYR A 386 -14.48 9.26 -2.63
C TYR A 386 -15.67 10.20 -2.43
N MET A 387 -16.47 10.41 -3.45
CA MET A 387 -17.62 11.32 -3.38
C MET A 387 -18.90 10.67 -2.85
N GLY A 388 -18.88 9.37 -2.58
CA GLY A 388 -20.05 8.63 -2.11
C GLY A 388 -21.21 8.58 -3.11
N ALA A 389 -20.93 8.85 -4.39
CA ALA A 389 -21.95 9.02 -5.42
C ALA A 389 -21.93 7.84 -6.38
N GLN A 390 -22.95 6.99 -6.31
CA GLN A 390 -23.13 5.87 -7.24
C GLN A 390 -23.66 6.30 -8.62
N SER A 391 -23.99 7.58 -8.85
CA SER A 391 -24.67 8.05 -10.07
C SER A 391 -24.00 9.23 -10.76
N LEU A 392 -22.66 9.39 -10.65
CA LEU A 392 -21.94 10.47 -11.35
C LEU A 392 -21.43 10.09 -12.75
N GLU A 393 -21.82 8.91 -13.28
CA GLU A 393 -21.38 8.42 -14.61
C GLU A 393 -21.62 9.41 -15.74
N ALA A 394 -22.55 10.33 -15.57
CA ALA A 394 -22.91 11.35 -16.56
C ALA A 394 -22.33 12.76 -16.26
N ALA A 395 -21.43 12.91 -15.28
CA ALA A 395 -20.88 14.23 -14.96
C ALA A 395 -19.76 14.62 -15.94
N PRO A 396 -19.94 15.69 -16.74
CA PRO A 396 -18.95 16.07 -17.78
C PRO A 396 -17.55 16.39 -17.23
N TRP A 397 -17.46 16.79 -15.94
CA TRP A 397 -16.19 17.11 -15.28
C TRP A 397 -15.39 15.86 -14.90
N LEU A 398 -16.04 14.68 -14.73
CA LEU A 398 -15.41 13.44 -14.30
C LEU A 398 -14.33 12.97 -15.30
N ASP A 399 -14.64 13.05 -16.59
CA ASP A 399 -13.69 12.75 -17.67
C ASP A 399 -12.47 13.67 -17.63
N SER A 400 -12.72 14.99 -17.47
CA SER A 400 -11.64 15.98 -17.41
C SER A 400 -10.74 15.80 -16.18
N TYR A 401 -11.32 15.39 -15.05
CA TYR A 401 -10.55 15.12 -13.83
C TYR A 401 -9.73 13.83 -13.97
N ALA A 402 -10.33 12.75 -14.49
CA ALA A 402 -9.62 11.52 -14.80
C ALA A 402 -8.45 11.78 -15.78
N ASP A 403 -8.65 12.58 -16.84
CA ASP A 403 -7.60 12.99 -17.76
C ASP A 403 -6.49 13.82 -17.08
N SER A 404 -6.81 14.51 -16.00
CA SER A 404 -5.80 15.21 -15.17
C SER A 404 -4.96 14.23 -14.35
N MET A 405 -5.56 13.20 -13.77
CA MET A 405 -4.84 12.14 -13.05
C MET A 405 -3.89 11.37 -13.98
N LEU A 406 -4.30 11.16 -15.23
CA LEU A 406 -3.47 10.53 -16.27
C LEU A 406 -2.24 11.35 -16.72
N LYS A 407 -2.04 12.57 -16.23
CA LYS A 407 -0.80 13.32 -16.43
C LYS A 407 0.28 13.00 -15.40
N ASP A 408 -0.11 12.41 -14.28
CA ASP A 408 0.82 11.95 -13.24
C ASP A 408 1.35 10.56 -13.60
N LYS A 409 2.63 10.48 -13.95
CA LYS A 409 3.31 9.23 -14.29
C LYS A 409 3.24 8.21 -13.15
N LYS A 410 3.40 8.66 -11.91
CA LYS A 410 3.39 7.79 -10.74
C LYS A 410 2.00 7.18 -10.53
N PHE A 411 0.95 7.97 -10.76
CA PHE A 411 -0.44 7.47 -10.72
C PHE A 411 -0.66 6.39 -11.79
N ILE A 412 -0.22 6.64 -13.03
CA ILE A 412 -0.35 5.66 -14.14
C ILE A 412 0.37 4.37 -13.80
N GLU A 413 1.63 4.45 -13.36
CA GLU A 413 2.44 3.28 -13.01
C GLU A 413 1.79 2.47 -11.89
N ASN A 414 1.40 3.11 -10.80
CA ASN A 414 0.76 2.44 -9.67
C ASN A 414 -0.56 1.78 -10.07
N THR A 415 -1.40 2.48 -10.83
CA THR A 415 -2.69 1.96 -11.30
C THR A 415 -2.50 0.81 -12.29
N TYR A 416 -1.52 0.91 -13.18
CA TYR A 416 -1.18 -0.16 -14.10
C TYR A 416 -0.83 -1.44 -13.33
N TYR A 417 0.08 -1.38 -12.35
CA TYR A 417 0.47 -2.52 -11.54
C TYR A 417 -0.70 -3.07 -10.72
N GLN A 418 -1.54 -2.21 -10.18
CA GLN A 418 -2.73 -2.62 -9.43
C GLN A 418 -3.72 -3.39 -10.30
N LEU A 419 -4.03 -2.89 -11.48
CA LEU A 419 -4.94 -3.53 -12.44
C LEU A 419 -4.34 -4.83 -12.98
N GLN A 420 -3.05 -4.82 -13.31
CA GLN A 420 -2.34 -6.02 -13.78
C GLN A 420 -2.36 -7.12 -12.72
N THR A 421 -2.09 -6.77 -11.46
CA THR A 421 -2.15 -7.70 -10.33
C THR A 421 -3.56 -8.26 -10.14
N ALA A 422 -4.58 -7.41 -10.18
CA ALA A 422 -5.97 -7.85 -10.06
C ALA A 422 -6.37 -8.82 -11.20
N LYS A 423 -5.99 -8.51 -12.44
CA LYS A 423 -6.22 -9.40 -13.59
C LYS A 423 -5.47 -10.73 -13.45
N LEU A 424 -4.24 -10.69 -12.94
CA LEU A 424 -3.45 -11.88 -12.70
C LEU A 424 -4.13 -12.80 -11.70
N PHE A 425 -4.52 -12.29 -10.53
CA PHE A 425 -5.20 -13.11 -9.53
C PHE A 425 -6.54 -13.64 -10.02
N ASN A 426 -7.29 -12.86 -10.80
CA ASN A 426 -8.53 -13.34 -11.45
C ASN A 426 -8.28 -14.51 -12.40
N ALA A 427 -7.17 -14.47 -13.15
CA ALA A 427 -6.80 -15.58 -14.03
C ALA A 427 -6.32 -16.80 -13.23
N LEU A 428 -5.58 -16.57 -12.13
CA LEU A 428 -5.08 -17.65 -11.25
C LEU A 428 -6.22 -18.36 -10.51
N GLU A 429 -7.26 -17.64 -10.07
CA GLU A 429 -8.47 -18.25 -9.46
C GLU A 429 -9.11 -19.33 -10.34
N GLN A 430 -8.97 -19.23 -11.66
CA GLN A 430 -9.51 -20.21 -12.61
C GLN A 430 -8.57 -21.40 -12.88
N GLN A 431 -7.33 -21.32 -12.41
CA GLN A 431 -6.30 -22.32 -12.71
C GLN A 431 -5.92 -23.17 -11.49
N VAL A 432 -6.06 -22.61 -10.28
CA VAL A 432 -5.81 -23.31 -9.02
C VAL A 432 -6.98 -24.23 -8.63
N ASN A 433 -6.70 -25.22 -7.79
CA ASN A 433 -7.74 -26.06 -7.20
C ASN A 433 -8.39 -25.32 -6.04
N VAL A 434 -9.65 -24.94 -6.17
CA VAL A 434 -10.42 -24.24 -5.14
C VAL A 434 -11.33 -25.21 -4.41
N ILE A 435 -11.19 -25.31 -3.09
CA ILE A 435 -12.10 -25.99 -2.19
C ILE A 435 -13.02 -24.93 -1.58
N GLU A 436 -14.34 -25.12 -1.66
CA GLU A 436 -15.29 -24.23 -1.01
C GLU A 436 -15.53 -24.68 0.43
N ASP A 437 -15.55 -23.74 1.37
CA ASP A 437 -15.83 -23.97 2.78
C ASP A 437 -16.75 -22.85 3.30
N VAL A 438 -17.85 -23.25 3.95
CA VAL A 438 -18.84 -22.31 4.50
C VAL A 438 -18.49 -22.04 5.95
N VAL A 439 -18.25 -20.79 6.26
CA VAL A 439 -17.83 -20.32 7.59
C VAL A 439 -18.76 -19.24 8.12
N THR A 440 -18.77 -19.07 9.43
CA THR A 440 -19.44 -17.94 10.07
C THR A 440 -18.61 -16.67 9.99
N PRO A 441 -19.22 -15.46 10.13
CA PRO A 441 -18.49 -14.19 10.20
C PRO A 441 -17.40 -14.17 11.28
N ASP A 442 -17.68 -14.76 12.45
CA ASP A 442 -16.76 -14.79 13.58
C ASP A 442 -15.54 -15.68 13.28
N GLU A 443 -15.75 -16.85 12.67
CA GLU A 443 -14.67 -17.75 12.24
C GLU A 443 -13.79 -17.06 11.19
N LEU A 444 -14.40 -16.40 10.20
CA LEU A 444 -13.65 -15.67 9.16
C LEU A 444 -12.80 -14.56 9.78
N THR A 445 -13.35 -13.81 10.72
CA THR A 445 -12.64 -12.72 11.41
C THR A 445 -11.50 -13.26 12.26
N ALA A 446 -11.70 -14.38 12.97
CA ALA A 446 -10.66 -15.04 13.77
C ALA A 446 -9.47 -15.50 12.90
N MET A 447 -9.74 -16.02 11.67
CA MET A 447 -8.70 -16.42 10.73
C MET A 447 -7.84 -15.25 10.27
N GLN A 448 -8.43 -14.05 10.10
CA GLN A 448 -7.68 -12.85 9.70
C GLN A 448 -6.68 -12.38 10.75
N HIS A 449 -7.00 -12.52 12.03
CA HIS A 449 -6.10 -12.15 13.13
C HIS A 449 -4.87 -13.07 13.25
N HIS A 450 -4.95 -14.31 12.77
CA HIS A 450 -3.82 -15.25 12.79
C HIS A 450 -2.78 -15.00 11.67
N HIS A 451 -3.14 -14.28 10.61
CA HIS A 451 -2.23 -13.97 9.50
C HIS A 451 -1.52 -12.60 9.61
N SER A 452 -1.80 -11.84 10.68
CA SER A 452 -1.25 -10.48 10.87
C SER A 452 0.05 -10.44 11.71
N HIS A 453 0.73 -11.57 11.91
CA HIS A 453 1.98 -11.66 12.70
C HIS A 453 3.18 -12.05 11.86
#